data_a4aa7a00e17c9c86ae53b6c8f64559af
#
_entry.id   a4aa7a00e17c9c86ae53b6c8f64559af
#
_cell.length_a   1.000
_cell.length_b   1.000
_cell.length_c   1.000
_cell.angle_alpha   90.00
_cell.angle_beta   90.00
_cell.angle_gamma   90.00
#
_symmetry.space_group_name_H-M   'P 1'
#
loop_
_entity.id
_entity.type
_entity.pdbx_description
1 polymer ?
#
loop_
_entity_poly.entity_id
_entity_poly.type
_entity_poly.pdbx_seq_one_letter_code
_entity_poly.pdbx_strand_id
1 'polypeptide(L)'
;MQKSKDKVNPPMSTASIFWFTGLSGAGKSTIAEAVKTRLELNGLGVLILDGDNVRTQLHKNLGFSESDIIENNRLISELCVHYQDEYDVIFVSIISPFIKSRNAAREKIGKNFFEIFVHADMNTLKKRDTKGLYKKETLGQVNNLIGVSKKSKYEPPNYPDLRIDTAYCEEKIS
;
A
#
# COMPACT_ATOMS: atom_id res chain seq x y z
N MET A 1 -11.66 -4.07 34.06
CA MET A 1 -12.63 -4.36 33.00
C MET A 1 -11.85 -4.90 31.78
N GLN A 2 -11.89 -6.21 31.62
CA GLN A 2 -11.25 -6.94 30.53
C GLN A 2 -12.06 -6.73 29.26
N LYS A 3 -11.48 -6.06 28.24
CA LYS A 3 -12.12 -6.00 26.92
C LYS A 3 -12.16 -7.42 26.36
N SER A 4 -13.36 -7.92 26.09
CA SER A 4 -13.58 -9.19 25.41
C SER A 4 -12.84 -9.15 24.08
N LYS A 5 -11.90 -10.08 23.89
CA LYS A 5 -11.40 -10.40 22.54
C LYS A 5 -12.57 -11.06 21.82
N ASP A 6 -13.20 -10.32 20.92
CA ASP A 6 -14.12 -10.93 19.98
C ASP A 6 -13.37 -12.07 19.28
N LYS A 7 -13.91 -13.28 19.43
CA LYS A 7 -13.36 -14.48 18.81
C LYS A 7 -13.61 -14.37 17.31
N VAL A 8 -12.65 -13.79 16.59
CA VAL A 8 -12.58 -13.99 15.15
C VAL A 8 -12.28 -15.49 14.97
N ASN A 9 -13.15 -16.19 14.25
CA ASN A 9 -12.87 -17.58 13.89
C ASN A 9 -11.54 -17.61 13.12
N PRO A 10 -10.68 -18.63 13.33
CA PRO A 10 -9.44 -18.71 12.56
C PRO A 10 -9.78 -18.75 11.07
N PRO A 11 -8.98 -18.09 10.21
CA PRO A 11 -9.23 -18.04 8.78
C PRO A 11 -9.26 -19.46 8.21
N MET A 12 -10.21 -19.72 7.31
CA MET A 12 -10.38 -21.05 6.68
C MET A 12 -9.29 -21.36 5.65
N SER A 13 -8.46 -20.38 5.29
CA SER A 13 -7.37 -20.49 4.32
C SER A 13 -6.32 -19.41 4.59
N THR A 14 -5.14 -19.57 4.01
CA THR A 14 -4.11 -18.52 4.00
C THR A 14 -4.62 -17.23 3.35
N ALA A 15 -4.35 -16.07 3.94
CA ALA A 15 -4.83 -14.77 3.49
C ALA A 15 -4.58 -14.49 2.01
N SER A 16 -5.53 -13.85 1.35
CA SER A 16 -5.29 -13.16 0.09
C SER A 16 -4.58 -11.83 0.34
N ILE A 17 -3.44 -11.58 -0.31
CA ILE A 17 -2.60 -10.41 -0.10
C ILE A 17 -2.71 -9.48 -1.31
N PHE A 18 -3.34 -8.32 -1.10
CA PHE A 18 -3.51 -7.29 -2.11
C PHE A 18 -2.44 -6.22 -1.94
N TRP A 19 -1.43 -6.27 -2.81
CA TRP A 19 -0.29 -5.37 -2.79
C TRP A 19 -0.56 -4.17 -3.69
N PHE A 20 -0.95 -3.05 -3.07
CA PHE A 20 -1.15 -1.82 -3.81
C PHE A 20 0.18 -1.18 -4.20
N THR A 21 0.23 -0.67 -5.43
CA THR A 21 1.30 0.21 -5.91
C THR A 21 0.69 1.43 -6.59
N GLY A 22 1.40 2.56 -6.56
CA GLY A 22 0.94 3.83 -7.13
C GLY A 22 1.51 5.02 -6.38
N LEU A 23 1.50 6.18 -7.00
CA LEU A 23 2.07 7.41 -6.46
C LEU A 23 1.34 7.88 -5.19
N SER A 24 1.98 8.80 -4.44
CA SER A 24 1.34 9.44 -3.29
C SER A 24 0.07 10.18 -3.75
N GLY A 25 -1.01 10.10 -2.97
CA GLY A 25 -2.30 10.72 -3.34
C GLY A 25 -3.12 9.95 -4.39
N ALA A 26 -2.66 8.78 -4.88
CA ALA A 26 -3.43 7.98 -5.83
C ALA A 26 -4.69 7.31 -5.24
N GLY A 27 -4.89 7.32 -3.91
CA GLY A 27 -6.08 6.77 -3.26
C GLY A 27 -5.92 5.35 -2.70
N LYS A 28 -4.70 4.81 -2.63
CA LYS A 28 -4.45 3.44 -2.13
C LYS A 28 -5.05 3.16 -0.76
N SER A 29 -4.71 3.99 0.25
CA SER A 29 -5.21 3.80 1.62
C SER A 29 -6.72 4.01 1.71
N THR A 30 -7.27 4.98 0.98
CA THR A 30 -8.73 5.22 0.91
C THR A 30 -9.48 3.99 0.40
N ILE A 31 -8.98 3.37 -0.69
CA ILE A 31 -9.57 2.14 -1.24
C ILE A 31 -9.45 0.99 -0.24
N ALA A 32 -8.26 0.80 0.35
CA ALA A 32 -8.01 -0.27 1.31
C ALA A 32 -8.97 -0.18 2.51
N GLU A 33 -9.13 1.01 3.09
CA GLU A 33 -10.05 1.24 4.23
C GLU A 33 -11.51 1.03 3.85
N ALA A 34 -11.95 1.53 2.69
CA ALA A 34 -13.33 1.36 2.23
C ALA A 34 -13.67 -0.13 2.00
N VAL A 35 -12.73 -0.89 1.41
CA VAL A 35 -12.94 -2.33 1.18
C VAL A 35 -12.85 -3.10 2.49
N LYS A 36 -11.89 -2.78 3.37
CA LYS A 36 -11.79 -3.37 4.71
C LYS A 36 -13.12 -3.30 5.45
N THR A 37 -13.71 -2.10 5.56
CA THR A 37 -14.98 -1.91 6.26
C THR A 37 -16.07 -2.87 5.75
N ARG A 38 -16.16 -3.05 4.43
CA ARG A 38 -17.15 -3.97 3.82
C ARG A 38 -16.85 -5.44 4.10
N LEU A 39 -15.59 -5.83 4.08
CA LEU A 39 -15.18 -7.21 4.35
C LEU A 39 -15.41 -7.58 5.82
N GLU A 40 -15.07 -6.67 6.75
CA GLU A 40 -15.30 -6.87 8.19
C GLU A 40 -16.79 -6.97 8.54
N LEU A 41 -17.66 -6.20 7.86
CA LEU A 41 -19.12 -6.34 8.01
C LEU A 41 -19.62 -7.73 7.55
N ASN A 42 -18.88 -8.42 6.69
CA ASN A 42 -19.15 -9.79 6.27
C ASN A 42 -18.40 -10.85 7.11
N GLY A 43 -17.79 -10.46 8.23
CA GLY A 43 -17.14 -11.35 9.18
C GLY A 43 -15.72 -11.78 8.82
N LEU A 44 -15.10 -11.12 7.83
CA LEU A 44 -13.72 -11.43 7.43
C LEU A 44 -12.71 -10.64 8.28
N GLY A 45 -11.63 -11.30 8.69
CA GLY A 45 -10.49 -10.69 9.35
C GLY A 45 -9.61 -9.95 8.33
N VAL A 46 -9.43 -8.61 8.50
CA VAL A 46 -8.67 -7.80 7.53
C VAL A 46 -7.54 -7.03 8.22
N LEU A 47 -6.32 -7.18 7.70
CA LEU A 47 -5.15 -6.39 8.11
C LEU A 47 -4.80 -5.37 7.03
N ILE A 48 -4.48 -4.14 7.42
CA ILE A 48 -3.87 -3.14 6.54
C ILE A 48 -2.44 -2.86 7.02
N LEU A 49 -1.48 -3.08 6.12
CA LEU A 49 -0.09 -2.66 6.26
C LEU A 49 0.10 -1.36 5.46
N ASP A 50 -0.10 -0.22 6.12
CA ASP A 50 0.10 1.10 5.52
C ASP A 50 1.56 1.53 5.64
N GLY A 51 2.12 2.09 4.55
CA GLY A 51 3.53 2.41 4.45
C GLY A 51 4.04 3.42 5.48
N ASP A 52 3.23 4.42 5.81
CA ASP A 52 3.62 5.43 6.80
C ASP A 52 3.62 4.83 8.21
N ASN A 53 2.59 4.04 8.53
CA ASN A 53 2.48 3.35 9.82
C ASN A 53 3.60 2.32 10.02
N VAL A 54 3.87 1.49 9.00
CA VAL A 54 4.95 0.50 9.08
C VAL A 54 6.32 1.16 9.29
N ARG A 55 6.63 2.25 8.55
CA ARG A 55 7.89 2.98 8.71
C ARG A 55 8.01 3.60 10.10
N THR A 56 6.97 4.24 10.60
CA THR A 56 7.02 4.93 11.90
C THR A 56 7.07 3.99 13.08
N GLN A 57 6.48 2.82 12.99
CA GLN A 57 6.37 1.88 14.10
C GLN A 57 7.43 0.78 14.06
N LEU A 58 7.68 0.19 12.90
CA LEU A 58 8.49 -1.01 12.75
C LEU A 58 9.84 -0.75 12.07
N HIS A 59 9.88 0.12 11.05
CA HIS A 59 11.05 0.33 10.20
C HIS A 59 11.64 1.74 10.35
N LYS A 60 11.74 2.22 11.59
CA LYS A 60 12.17 3.60 11.94
C LYS A 60 13.55 3.99 11.41
N ASN A 61 14.42 3.02 11.19
CA ASN A 61 15.80 3.25 10.73
C ASN A 61 15.93 3.33 9.20
N LEU A 62 14.84 3.05 8.44
CA LEU A 62 14.86 3.10 6.99
C LEU A 62 14.48 4.50 6.50
N GLY A 63 15.36 5.05 5.65
CA GLY A 63 15.13 6.30 4.94
C GLY A 63 14.32 6.11 3.64
N PHE A 64 14.62 6.97 2.66
CA PHE A 64 13.96 6.99 1.34
C PHE A 64 14.96 6.80 0.19
N SER A 65 16.15 6.25 0.46
CA SER A 65 17.04 5.80 -0.59
C SER A 65 16.45 4.59 -1.33
N GLU A 66 16.95 4.31 -2.53
CA GLU A 66 16.49 3.13 -3.27
C GLU A 66 16.67 1.84 -2.45
N SER A 67 17.82 1.67 -1.79
CA SER A 67 18.08 0.53 -0.91
C SER A 67 17.11 0.44 0.26
N ASP A 68 16.80 1.56 0.91
CA ASP A 68 15.84 1.58 2.02
C ASP A 68 14.43 1.23 1.58
N ILE A 69 14.02 1.69 0.38
CA ILE A 69 12.71 1.38 -0.19
C ILE A 69 12.62 -0.12 -0.51
N ILE A 70 13.66 -0.70 -1.10
CA ILE A 70 13.73 -2.13 -1.42
C ILE A 70 13.65 -2.95 -0.13
N GLU A 71 14.44 -2.58 0.88
CA GLU A 71 14.46 -3.27 2.17
C GLU A 71 13.11 -3.14 2.89
N ASN A 72 12.50 -1.96 2.87
CA ASN A 72 11.15 -1.79 3.44
C ASN A 72 10.12 -2.71 2.76
N ASN A 73 10.15 -2.84 1.44
CA ASN A 73 9.24 -3.73 0.72
C ASN A 73 9.51 -5.21 1.06
N ARG A 74 10.79 -5.59 1.21
CA ARG A 74 11.19 -6.93 1.64
C ARG A 74 10.64 -7.26 3.02
N LEU A 75 10.82 -6.36 3.99
CA LEU A 75 10.33 -6.54 5.36
C LEU A 75 8.79 -6.57 5.43
N ILE A 76 8.10 -5.76 4.62
CA ILE A 76 6.63 -5.82 4.52
C ILE A 76 6.17 -7.17 3.96
N SER A 77 6.88 -7.73 2.98
CA SER A 77 6.54 -9.06 2.47
C SER A 77 6.73 -10.16 3.53
N GLU A 78 7.68 -9.99 4.47
CA GLU A 78 7.84 -10.87 5.63
C GLU A 78 6.70 -10.74 6.63
N LEU A 79 6.23 -9.52 6.88
CA LEU A 79 5.04 -9.30 7.71
C LEU A 79 3.80 -9.96 7.09
N CYS A 80 3.62 -9.88 5.76
CA CYS A 80 2.53 -10.57 5.09
C CYS A 80 2.58 -12.09 5.33
N VAL A 81 3.74 -12.71 5.15
CA VAL A 81 3.92 -14.15 5.42
C VAL A 81 3.71 -14.50 6.89
N HIS A 82 4.12 -13.60 7.80
CA HIS A 82 3.93 -13.80 9.24
C HIS A 82 2.44 -13.79 9.63
N TYR A 83 1.66 -12.88 9.06
CA TYR A 83 0.25 -12.69 9.43
C TYR A 83 -0.75 -13.45 8.54
N GLN A 84 -0.30 -14.13 7.49
CA GLN A 84 -1.19 -14.74 6.50
C GLN A 84 -2.13 -15.81 7.07
N ASP A 85 -1.78 -16.43 8.19
CA ASP A 85 -2.59 -17.47 8.84
C ASP A 85 -3.48 -16.90 9.97
N GLU A 86 -3.43 -15.57 10.21
CA GLU A 86 -4.23 -14.88 11.23
C GLU A 86 -5.38 -14.07 10.63
N TYR A 87 -5.30 -13.73 9.33
CA TYR A 87 -6.27 -12.90 8.62
C TYR A 87 -6.76 -13.58 7.34
N ASP A 88 -7.95 -13.20 6.88
CA ASP A 88 -8.50 -13.65 5.59
C ASP A 88 -7.97 -12.80 4.45
N VAL A 89 -7.71 -11.50 4.72
CA VAL A 89 -7.23 -10.52 3.74
C VAL A 89 -6.17 -9.62 4.35
N ILE A 90 -5.09 -9.38 3.60
CA ILE A 90 -4.06 -8.40 3.94
C ILE A 90 -3.96 -7.39 2.80
N PHE A 91 -4.19 -6.10 3.10
CA PHE A 91 -3.92 -5.00 2.20
C PHE A 91 -2.56 -4.38 2.52
N VAL A 92 -1.69 -4.31 1.52
CA VAL A 92 -0.40 -3.58 1.61
C VAL A 92 -0.56 -2.26 0.87
N SER A 93 -0.68 -1.15 1.59
CA SER A 93 -0.91 0.19 1.01
C SER A 93 0.36 1.02 1.02
N ILE A 94 1.23 0.80 0.02
CA ILE A 94 2.53 1.47 -0.12
C ILE A 94 2.74 1.96 -1.55
N ILE A 95 3.74 2.83 -1.78
CA ILE A 95 4.07 3.28 -3.14
C ILE A 95 4.68 2.14 -3.95
N SER A 96 5.60 1.36 -3.37
CA SER A 96 6.29 0.22 -3.99
C SER A 96 6.78 0.52 -5.42
N PRO A 97 7.73 1.47 -5.57
CA PRO A 97 8.01 2.08 -6.87
C PRO A 97 8.76 1.16 -7.85
N PHE A 98 9.45 0.13 -7.38
CA PHE A 98 10.34 -0.68 -8.21
C PHE A 98 9.72 -2.02 -8.57
N ILE A 99 9.71 -2.35 -9.87
CA ILE A 99 9.22 -3.66 -10.37
C ILE A 99 9.95 -4.82 -9.69
N LYS A 100 11.27 -4.70 -9.52
CA LYS A 100 12.09 -5.73 -8.86
C LYS A 100 11.61 -6.05 -7.44
N SER A 101 11.20 -5.03 -6.67
CA SER A 101 10.71 -5.23 -5.30
C SER A 101 9.34 -5.89 -5.26
N ARG A 102 8.45 -5.54 -6.21
CA ARG A 102 7.13 -6.15 -6.33
C ARG A 102 7.22 -7.61 -6.78
N ASN A 103 8.12 -7.91 -7.73
CA ASN A 103 8.40 -9.28 -8.15
C ASN A 103 8.96 -10.12 -6.99
N ALA A 104 9.91 -9.61 -6.21
CA ALA A 104 10.44 -10.30 -5.04
C ALA A 104 9.36 -10.56 -3.98
N ALA A 105 8.45 -9.61 -3.75
CA ALA A 105 7.31 -9.80 -2.87
C ALA A 105 6.36 -10.89 -3.41
N ARG A 106 6.06 -10.88 -4.71
CA ARG A 106 5.25 -11.91 -5.38
C ARG A 106 5.86 -13.30 -5.24
N GLU A 107 7.17 -13.43 -5.46
CA GLU A 107 7.88 -14.71 -5.31
C GLU A 107 7.81 -15.23 -3.86
N LYS A 108 8.00 -14.33 -2.88
CA LYS A 108 7.98 -14.69 -1.46
C LYS A 108 6.60 -15.10 -0.96
N ILE A 109 5.55 -14.39 -1.36
CA ILE A 109 4.16 -14.61 -0.93
C ILE A 109 3.52 -15.75 -1.74
N GLY A 110 3.88 -15.87 -3.02
CA GLY A 110 3.39 -16.93 -3.89
C GLY A 110 1.99 -16.66 -4.46
N LYS A 111 1.19 -17.73 -4.59
CA LYS A 111 -0.11 -17.72 -5.30
C LYS A 111 -1.17 -16.77 -4.74
N ASN A 112 -1.03 -16.35 -3.50
CA ASN A 112 -1.99 -15.47 -2.82
C ASN A 112 -1.63 -13.98 -2.97
N PHE A 113 -0.60 -13.64 -3.75
CA PHE A 113 -0.21 -12.25 -4.05
C PHE A 113 -0.97 -11.71 -5.26
N PHE A 114 -1.60 -10.56 -5.07
CA PHE A 114 -2.31 -9.82 -6.13
C PHE A 114 -1.79 -8.38 -6.19
N GLU A 115 -1.21 -7.97 -7.33
CA GLU A 115 -0.69 -6.63 -7.57
C GLU A 115 -1.81 -5.69 -8.03
N ILE A 116 -2.10 -4.67 -7.23
CA ILE A 116 -3.15 -3.68 -7.53
C ILE A 116 -2.49 -2.34 -7.88
N PHE A 117 -2.59 -1.95 -9.14
CA PHE A 117 -2.09 -0.65 -9.61
C PHE A 117 -3.15 0.42 -9.45
N VAL A 118 -2.96 1.32 -8.48
CA VAL A 118 -3.82 2.48 -8.28
C VAL A 118 -3.20 3.68 -8.99
N HIS A 119 -3.85 4.09 -10.07
CA HIS A 119 -3.39 5.14 -10.96
C HIS A 119 -4.22 6.43 -10.80
N ALA A 120 -3.54 7.56 -10.89
CA ALA A 120 -4.10 8.87 -11.20
C ALA A 120 -3.05 9.66 -11.97
N ASP A 121 -3.48 10.52 -12.88
CA ASP A 121 -2.57 11.39 -13.61
C ASP A 121 -1.94 12.46 -12.69
N MET A 122 -0.79 13.01 -13.11
CA MET A 122 -0.01 13.93 -12.29
C MET A 122 -0.77 15.22 -11.94
N ASN A 123 -1.65 15.70 -12.81
CA ASN A 123 -2.44 16.90 -12.55
C ASN A 123 -3.44 16.64 -11.42
N THR A 124 -4.11 15.49 -11.46
CA THR A 124 -5.02 15.02 -10.40
C THR A 124 -4.28 14.86 -9.07
N LEU A 125 -3.10 14.23 -9.07
CA LEU A 125 -2.29 14.05 -7.86
C LEU A 125 -1.85 15.38 -7.24
N LYS A 126 -1.37 16.32 -8.06
CA LYS A 126 -0.98 17.66 -7.61
C LYS A 126 -2.17 18.48 -7.08
N LYS A 127 -3.36 18.32 -7.71
CA LYS A 127 -4.58 18.99 -7.26
C LYS A 127 -5.05 18.43 -5.91
N ARG A 128 -5.00 17.12 -5.71
CA ARG A 128 -5.36 16.48 -4.44
C ARG A 128 -4.39 16.81 -3.33
N ASP A 129 -3.12 16.67 -3.58
CA ASP A 129 -1.96 16.91 -2.67
C ASP A 129 -2.26 16.72 -1.18
N THR A 130 -2.93 15.65 -0.82
CA THR A 130 -3.49 15.37 0.52
C THR A 130 -2.46 15.45 1.66
N LYS A 131 -1.18 15.26 1.34
CA LYS A 131 -0.05 15.32 2.29
C LYS A 131 0.81 16.59 2.11
N GLY A 132 0.47 17.47 1.17
CA GLY A 132 1.25 18.66 0.83
C GLY A 132 2.63 18.38 0.23
N LEU A 133 2.87 17.14 -0.24
CA LEU A 133 4.18 16.69 -0.72
C LEU A 133 4.54 17.30 -2.08
N TYR A 134 3.58 17.44 -2.98
CA TYR A 134 3.79 18.03 -4.30
C TYR A 134 4.08 19.52 -4.20
N LYS A 135 3.39 20.23 -3.32
CA LYS A 135 3.67 21.65 -3.01
C LYS A 135 5.05 21.81 -2.40
N LYS A 136 5.43 20.97 -1.44
CA LYS A 136 6.75 21.01 -0.80
C LYS A 136 7.88 20.73 -1.80
N GLU A 137 7.67 19.78 -2.72
CA GLU A 137 8.64 19.49 -3.80
C GLU A 137 8.81 20.69 -4.73
N THR A 138 7.72 21.33 -5.16
CA THR A 138 7.76 22.54 -5.99
C THR A 138 8.50 23.70 -5.30
N LEU A 139 8.43 23.77 -3.97
CA LEU A 139 9.14 24.79 -3.17
C LEU A 139 10.60 24.38 -2.84
N GLY A 140 11.08 23.22 -3.33
CA GLY A 140 12.42 22.70 -3.04
C GLY A 140 12.62 22.22 -1.60
N GLN A 141 11.55 22.04 -0.84
CA GLN A 141 11.59 21.59 0.56
C GLN A 141 11.69 20.07 0.68
N VAL A 142 11.37 19.33 -0.37
CA VAL A 142 11.48 17.87 -0.48
C VAL A 142 12.13 17.54 -1.83
N ASN A 143 13.23 16.78 -1.80
CA ASN A 143 14.02 16.52 -3.01
C ASN A 143 13.91 15.08 -3.53
N ASN A 144 13.13 14.20 -2.85
CA ASN A 144 13.08 12.77 -3.13
C ASN A 144 11.63 12.26 -3.29
N LEU A 145 10.73 13.10 -3.81
CA LEU A 145 9.33 12.66 -4.03
C LEU A 145 9.29 11.65 -5.18
N ILE A 146 8.88 10.43 -4.86
CA ILE A 146 8.83 9.31 -5.81
C ILE A 146 7.89 9.64 -6.98
N GLY A 147 8.40 9.44 -8.21
CA GLY A 147 7.67 9.70 -9.45
C GLY A 147 7.62 11.16 -9.89
N VAL A 148 8.21 12.09 -9.12
CA VAL A 148 8.29 13.53 -9.44
C VAL A 148 9.74 13.98 -9.56
N SER A 149 10.56 13.69 -8.54
CA SER A 149 11.97 14.06 -8.54
C SER A 149 12.76 13.20 -9.55
N LYS A 150 13.69 13.80 -10.29
CA LYS A 150 14.52 13.11 -11.29
C LYS A 150 15.26 11.89 -10.74
N LYS A 151 15.60 11.91 -9.44
CA LYS A 151 16.33 10.84 -8.75
C LYS A 151 15.44 9.74 -8.17
N SER A 152 14.13 9.95 -8.08
CA SER A 152 13.20 9.04 -7.41
C SER A 152 12.16 8.54 -8.40
N LYS A 153 12.57 7.55 -9.21
CA LYS A 153 11.73 6.96 -10.26
C LYS A 153 10.59 6.14 -9.67
N TYR A 154 9.47 6.12 -10.39
CA TYR A 154 8.40 5.16 -10.22
C TYR A 154 8.27 4.32 -11.50
N GLU A 155 8.27 3.02 -11.36
CA GLU A 155 8.16 2.03 -12.43
C GLU A 155 6.74 1.44 -12.38
N PRO A 156 5.80 1.91 -13.25
CA PRO A 156 4.46 1.34 -13.28
C PRO A 156 4.51 -0.16 -13.61
N PRO A 157 3.62 -0.97 -13.04
CA PRO A 157 3.56 -2.39 -13.40
C PRO A 157 3.08 -2.56 -14.84
N ASN A 158 3.71 -3.49 -15.57
CA ASN A 158 3.31 -3.81 -16.95
C ASN A 158 2.04 -4.66 -17.00
N TYR A 159 1.90 -5.59 -16.05
CA TYR A 159 0.80 -6.56 -16.00
C TYR A 159 0.31 -6.72 -14.55
N PRO A 160 -0.36 -5.69 -13.98
CA PRO A 160 -0.95 -5.82 -12.66
C PRO A 160 -2.16 -6.76 -12.71
N ASP A 161 -2.45 -7.42 -11.59
CA ASP A 161 -3.65 -8.27 -11.49
C ASP A 161 -4.94 -7.42 -11.57
N LEU A 162 -4.89 -6.17 -11.08
CA LEU A 162 -5.97 -5.19 -11.24
C LEU A 162 -5.38 -3.78 -11.39
N ARG A 163 -5.93 -2.99 -12.33
CA ARG A 163 -5.67 -1.55 -12.44
C ARG A 163 -6.93 -0.76 -12.06
N ILE A 164 -6.76 0.19 -11.15
CA ILE A 164 -7.81 1.11 -10.72
C ILE A 164 -7.38 2.52 -11.10
N ASP A 165 -8.14 3.18 -11.97
CA ASP A 165 -7.93 4.59 -12.30
C ASP A 165 -8.84 5.45 -11.41
N THR A 166 -8.23 6.29 -10.60
CA THR A 166 -8.95 7.14 -9.64
C THR A 166 -9.09 8.59 -10.10
N ALA A 167 -8.62 8.93 -11.29
CA ALA A 167 -8.68 10.30 -11.81
C ALA A 167 -10.13 10.81 -11.93
N TYR A 168 -11.07 9.90 -12.21
CA TYR A 168 -12.50 10.19 -12.44
C TYR A 168 -13.39 9.82 -11.25
N CYS A 169 -12.82 9.31 -10.16
CA CYS A 169 -13.59 9.03 -8.95
C CYS A 169 -13.70 10.30 -8.11
N GLU A 170 -14.84 11.00 -8.17
CA GLU A 170 -15.23 11.91 -7.11
C GLU A 170 -15.45 11.10 -5.83
N GLU A 171 -14.84 11.52 -4.71
CA GLU A 171 -15.18 10.97 -3.40
C GLU A 171 -16.66 11.30 -3.11
N LYS A 172 -17.57 10.42 -3.46
CA LYS A 172 -18.90 10.43 -2.86
C LYS A 172 -18.75 9.86 -1.45
N ILE A 173 -18.40 10.74 -0.52
CA ILE A 173 -18.56 10.50 0.91
C ILE A 173 -20.09 10.55 1.14
N SER A 174 -20.69 9.40 1.31
CA SER A 174 -22.07 9.23 1.78
C SER A 174 -22.03 8.71 3.18
#